data_2d71467af3d0443fada82bd8dfca5937
#
_entry.id   2d71467af3d0443fada82bd8dfca5937
#
_cell.length_a   1.000
_cell.length_b   1.000
_cell.length_c   1.000
_cell.angle_alpha   90.00
_cell.angle_beta   90.00
_cell.angle_gamma   90.00
#
_symmetry.space_group_name_H-M   'P 1'
#
loop_
_entity.id
_entity.type
_entity.pdbx_description
1 polymer ?
#
loop_
_entity_poly.entity_id
_entity_poly.type
_entity_poly.pdbx_seq_one_letter_code
_entity_poly.pdbx_strand_id
1 'polypeptide(L)'
;MNKWDKRFMELTCQVATWSSCFRAGRQIGAIIVKDNRILTTGYNGAPQGVESCRDKGECMRDKLGIPSGTRHELCYAVHAEQNAILQAARLGISLKGATLYCTHQPCVICAKMIINSGITRIVYKEGYPDEFSMQLLNQAGVQVDAYDNL
;
A
#
# COMPACT_ATOMS: atom_id res chain seq x y z
N MET A 1 -15.95 15.50 0.91
CA MET A 1 -15.03 14.65 0.12
C MET A 1 -14.77 15.28 -1.24
N ASN A 2 -13.52 15.41 -1.60
CA ASN A 2 -13.09 15.91 -2.90
C ASN A 2 -13.41 14.87 -3.99
N LYS A 3 -13.92 15.35 -5.15
CA LYS A 3 -14.24 14.45 -6.27
C LYS A 3 -13.02 13.64 -6.75
N TRP A 4 -11.82 14.19 -6.62
CA TRP A 4 -10.59 13.49 -7.01
C TRP A 4 -10.23 12.39 -6.03
N ASP A 5 -10.42 12.58 -4.73
CA ASP A 5 -10.23 11.53 -3.73
C ASP A 5 -11.13 10.34 -4.03
N LYS A 6 -12.38 10.60 -4.40
CA LYS A 6 -13.32 9.55 -4.78
C LYS A 6 -12.85 8.78 -6.01
N ARG A 7 -12.48 9.50 -7.08
CA ARG A 7 -12.00 8.90 -8.33
C ARG A 7 -10.76 8.04 -8.11
N PHE A 8 -9.79 8.56 -7.39
CA PHE A 8 -8.55 7.84 -7.14
C PHE A 8 -8.74 6.66 -6.19
N MET A 9 -9.64 6.76 -5.21
CA MET A 9 -9.92 5.62 -4.36
C MET A 9 -10.66 4.50 -5.13
N GLU A 10 -11.58 4.84 -5.99
CA GLU A 10 -12.25 3.87 -6.88
C GLU A 10 -11.22 3.13 -7.74
N LEU A 11 -10.28 3.86 -8.32
CA LEU A 11 -9.19 3.26 -9.10
C LEU A 11 -8.27 2.40 -8.22
N THR A 12 -7.97 2.85 -7.03
CA THR A 12 -7.14 2.10 -6.07
C THR A 12 -7.78 0.75 -5.73
N CYS A 13 -9.10 0.73 -5.53
CA CYS A 13 -9.85 -0.50 -5.30
C CYS A 13 -9.77 -1.43 -6.52
N GLN A 14 -9.82 -0.89 -7.73
CA GLN A 14 -9.67 -1.67 -8.95
C GLN A 14 -8.27 -2.29 -9.05
N VAL A 15 -7.23 -1.53 -8.76
CA VAL A 15 -5.85 -2.03 -8.74
C VAL A 15 -5.69 -3.16 -7.71
N ALA A 16 -6.36 -3.05 -6.57
CA ALA A 16 -6.32 -4.08 -5.53
C ALA A 16 -6.78 -5.46 -6.06
N THR A 17 -7.69 -5.49 -7.03
CA THR A 17 -8.19 -6.76 -7.60
C THR A 17 -7.11 -7.54 -8.35
N TRP A 18 -5.99 -6.90 -8.68
CA TRP A 18 -4.86 -7.53 -9.37
C TRP A 18 -3.93 -8.28 -8.41
N SER A 19 -4.15 -8.18 -7.11
CA SER A 19 -3.33 -8.85 -6.10
C SER A 19 -3.21 -10.34 -6.35
N SER A 20 -2.00 -10.87 -6.19
CA SER A 20 -1.70 -12.31 -6.28
C SER A 20 -1.61 -12.98 -4.91
N CYS A 21 -2.07 -12.32 -3.85
CA CYS A 21 -2.14 -12.93 -2.53
C CYS A 21 -3.14 -14.09 -2.53
N PHE A 22 -2.76 -15.20 -1.88
CA PHE A 22 -3.60 -16.40 -1.77
C PHE A 22 -4.87 -16.14 -0.94
N ARG A 23 -4.77 -15.31 0.09
CA ARG A 23 -5.88 -15.06 0.99
C ARG A 23 -6.94 -14.15 0.37
N ALA A 24 -8.18 -14.63 0.32
CA ALA A 24 -9.33 -13.77 0.02
C ALA A 24 -9.44 -12.66 1.07
N GLY A 25 -9.77 -11.44 0.64
CA GLY A 25 -9.86 -10.29 1.53
C GLY A 25 -8.52 -9.62 1.87
N ARG A 26 -7.41 -10.16 1.37
CA ARG A 26 -6.08 -9.60 1.54
C ARG A 26 -5.57 -8.94 0.26
N GLN A 27 -6.48 -8.55 -0.61
CA GLN A 27 -6.15 -7.83 -1.83
C GLN A 27 -5.99 -6.35 -1.48
N ILE A 28 -4.78 -5.85 -1.63
CA ILE A 28 -4.42 -4.48 -1.31
C ILE A 28 -3.94 -3.78 -2.57
N GLY A 29 -4.42 -2.56 -2.78
CA GLY A 29 -3.98 -1.71 -3.86
C GLY A 29 -3.50 -0.38 -3.36
N ALA A 30 -2.61 0.24 -4.13
CA ALA A 30 -2.08 1.56 -3.87
C ALA A 30 -1.84 2.30 -5.18
N ILE A 31 -2.13 3.59 -5.21
CA ILE A 31 -1.71 4.47 -6.30
C ILE A 31 -1.07 5.73 -5.72
N ILE A 32 -0.11 6.27 -6.42
CA ILE A 32 0.55 7.52 -6.03
C ILE A 32 0.23 8.57 -7.07
N VAL A 33 -0.26 9.71 -6.60
CA VAL A 33 -0.81 10.78 -7.44
C VAL A 33 -0.14 12.09 -7.10
N LYS A 34 0.12 12.92 -8.10
CA LYS A 34 0.58 14.28 -7.93
C LYS A 34 -0.08 15.18 -8.96
N ASP A 35 -0.58 16.34 -8.53
CA ASP A 35 -1.27 17.29 -9.40
C ASP A 35 -2.40 16.63 -10.21
N ASN A 36 -3.19 15.78 -9.55
CA ASN A 36 -4.29 15.00 -10.13
C ASN A 36 -3.86 14.05 -11.26
N ARG A 37 -2.61 13.66 -11.28
CA ARG A 37 -2.07 12.70 -12.26
C ARG A 37 -1.50 11.48 -11.53
N ILE A 38 -1.83 10.31 -12.03
CA ILE A 38 -1.30 9.05 -11.48
C ILE A 38 0.16 8.93 -11.90
N LEU A 39 1.03 8.77 -10.90
CA LEU A 39 2.46 8.54 -11.13
C LEU A 39 2.77 7.06 -11.20
N THR A 40 2.32 6.29 -10.21
CA THR A 40 2.59 4.86 -10.10
C THR A 40 1.39 4.13 -9.49
N THR A 41 1.39 2.83 -9.66
CA THR A 41 0.42 1.92 -9.07
C THR A 41 1.16 0.79 -8.38
N GLY A 42 0.48 0.13 -7.44
CA GLY A 42 1.01 -1.05 -6.78
C GLY A 42 -0.11 -1.92 -6.24
N TYR A 43 0.11 -3.20 -6.21
CA TYR A 43 -0.75 -4.17 -5.54
C TYR A 43 0.14 -5.19 -4.86
N ASN A 44 -0.37 -5.86 -3.82
CA ASN A 44 0.43 -6.85 -3.12
C ASN A 44 0.58 -8.10 -3.98
N GLY A 45 1.82 -8.50 -4.17
CA GLY A 45 2.15 -9.65 -5.01
C GLY A 45 3.60 -10.07 -4.82
N ALA A 46 3.91 -11.31 -5.22
CA ALA A 46 5.26 -11.82 -5.16
C ALA A 46 6.21 -10.97 -6.01
N PRO A 47 7.50 -10.92 -5.65
CA PRO A 47 8.49 -10.26 -6.49
C PRO A 47 8.47 -10.80 -7.91
N GLN A 48 8.83 -9.96 -8.88
CA GLN A 48 8.88 -10.35 -10.29
C GLN A 48 9.79 -11.56 -10.47
N GLY A 49 9.28 -12.61 -11.15
CA GLY A 49 10.01 -13.85 -11.36
C GLY A 49 9.86 -14.88 -10.24
N VAL A 50 9.19 -14.52 -9.15
CA VAL A 50 8.90 -15.43 -8.03
C VAL A 50 7.45 -15.90 -8.14
N GLU A 51 7.20 -17.19 -7.95
CA GLU A 51 5.85 -17.76 -7.98
C GLU A 51 4.97 -17.11 -6.91
N SER A 52 3.77 -16.67 -7.29
CA SER A 52 2.84 -16.03 -6.37
C SER A 52 2.24 -17.03 -5.38
N CYS A 53 1.76 -16.53 -4.25
CA CYS A 53 1.04 -17.36 -3.28
C CYS A 53 -0.22 -17.98 -3.88
N ARG A 54 -0.91 -17.26 -4.79
CA ARG A 54 -2.08 -17.77 -5.48
C ARG A 54 -1.72 -18.95 -6.38
N ASP A 55 -0.61 -18.87 -7.12
CA ASP A 55 -0.14 -19.94 -7.99
C ASP A 55 0.34 -21.14 -7.18
N LYS A 56 0.97 -20.90 -6.02
CA LYS A 56 1.38 -21.97 -5.09
C LYS A 56 0.18 -22.62 -4.41
N GLY A 57 -0.94 -21.90 -4.30
CA GLY A 57 -2.13 -22.35 -3.59
C GLY A 57 -1.95 -22.38 -2.07
N GLU A 58 -1.01 -21.60 -1.53
CA GLU A 58 -0.74 -21.56 -0.09
C GLU A 58 -0.14 -20.21 0.34
N CYS A 59 -0.29 -19.88 1.62
CA CYS A 59 0.38 -18.75 2.26
C CYS A 59 1.46 -19.27 3.20
N MET A 60 2.69 -18.82 3.03
CA MET A 60 3.82 -19.28 3.87
C MET A 60 3.58 -18.96 5.34
N ARG A 61 3.02 -17.79 5.66
CA ARG A 61 2.73 -17.43 7.06
C ARG A 61 1.64 -18.33 7.66
N ASP A 62 0.61 -18.67 6.89
CA ASP A 62 -0.42 -19.63 7.32
C ASP A 62 0.18 -21.02 7.54
N LYS A 63 1.02 -21.47 6.62
CA LYS A 63 1.68 -22.76 6.71
C LYS A 63 2.56 -22.88 7.95
N LEU A 64 3.20 -21.79 8.36
CA LEU A 64 4.03 -21.74 9.56
C LEU A 64 3.26 -21.38 10.83
N GLY A 65 1.94 -21.18 10.75
CA GLY A 65 1.11 -20.83 11.89
C GLY A 65 1.35 -19.43 12.45
N ILE A 66 1.82 -18.51 11.62
CA ILE A 66 2.15 -17.16 12.03
C ILE A 66 0.89 -16.28 12.06
N PRO A 67 0.66 -15.54 13.17
CA PRO A 67 -0.50 -14.64 13.25
C PRO A 67 -0.51 -13.59 12.14
N SER A 68 -1.71 -13.27 11.67
CA SER A 68 -1.92 -12.23 10.66
C SER A 68 -1.31 -10.88 11.11
N GLY A 69 -0.68 -10.17 10.18
CA GLY A 69 -0.09 -8.87 10.44
C GLY A 69 1.29 -8.92 11.11
N THR A 70 1.87 -10.10 11.31
CA THR A 70 3.19 -10.29 11.91
C THR A 70 4.12 -11.06 10.97
N ARG A 71 5.42 -10.97 11.24
CA ARG A 71 6.46 -11.71 10.50
C ARG A 71 6.34 -11.53 8.98
N HIS A 72 6.25 -10.27 8.54
CA HIS A 72 6.10 -9.93 7.10
C HIS A 72 7.27 -10.41 6.25
N GLU A 73 8.46 -10.58 6.83
CA GLU A 73 9.64 -11.10 6.14
C GLU A 73 9.45 -12.52 5.61
N LEU A 74 8.50 -13.26 6.15
CA LEU A 74 8.17 -14.61 5.70
C LEU A 74 7.05 -14.66 4.66
N CYS A 75 6.46 -13.50 4.34
CA CYS A 75 5.47 -13.38 3.28
C CYS A 75 6.17 -13.20 1.94
N TYR A 76 5.78 -13.97 0.92
CA TYR A 76 6.33 -13.81 -0.42
C TYR A 76 5.87 -12.52 -1.09
N ALA A 77 4.76 -11.94 -0.66
CA ALA A 77 4.22 -10.74 -1.28
C ALA A 77 4.98 -9.49 -0.85
N VAL A 78 5.30 -8.66 -1.82
CA VAL A 78 5.70 -7.26 -1.60
C VAL A 78 4.42 -6.48 -1.37
N HIS A 79 4.41 -5.55 -0.42
CA HIS A 79 3.22 -4.75 -0.12
C HIS A 79 2.86 -3.82 -1.28
N ALA A 80 1.58 -3.49 -1.41
CA ALA A 80 1.10 -2.60 -2.46
C ALA A 80 1.81 -1.23 -2.44
N GLU A 81 1.96 -0.65 -1.26
CA GLU A 81 2.64 0.64 -1.08
C GLU A 81 4.11 0.54 -1.48
N GLN A 82 4.79 -0.55 -1.09
CA GLN A 82 6.18 -0.81 -1.48
C GLN A 82 6.30 -0.91 -3.00
N ASN A 83 5.41 -1.66 -3.65
CA ASN A 83 5.44 -1.82 -5.10
C ASN A 83 5.23 -0.48 -5.83
N ALA A 84 4.33 0.36 -5.35
CA ALA A 84 4.13 1.69 -5.93
C ALA A 84 5.38 2.57 -5.81
N ILE A 85 6.05 2.55 -4.66
CA ILE A 85 7.29 3.31 -4.43
C ILE A 85 8.43 2.73 -5.28
N LEU A 86 8.56 1.41 -5.33
CA LEU A 86 9.59 0.75 -6.12
C LEU A 86 9.42 0.99 -7.62
N GLN A 87 8.19 1.06 -8.12
CA GLN A 87 7.93 1.43 -9.50
C GLN A 87 8.47 2.82 -9.82
N ALA A 88 8.27 3.78 -8.92
CA ALA A 88 8.82 5.12 -9.06
C ALA A 88 10.35 5.11 -9.07
N ALA A 89 10.97 4.33 -8.19
CA ALA A 89 12.42 4.19 -8.12
C ALA A 89 12.97 3.60 -9.42
N ARG A 90 12.31 2.56 -9.95
CA ARG A 90 12.74 1.90 -11.19
C ARG A 90 12.61 2.82 -12.41
N LEU A 91 11.57 3.65 -12.45
CA LEU A 91 11.30 4.56 -13.57
C LEU A 91 11.95 5.93 -13.42
N GLY A 92 12.59 6.23 -12.29
CA GLY A 92 13.19 7.53 -12.03
C GLY A 92 12.18 8.64 -11.81
N ILE A 93 11.04 8.35 -11.21
CA ILE A 93 9.97 9.32 -10.94
C ILE A 93 10.07 9.83 -9.51
N SER A 94 10.12 11.16 -9.34
CA SER A 94 10.08 11.78 -8.00
C SER A 94 8.67 11.70 -7.40
N LEU A 95 8.60 11.27 -6.14
CA LEU A 95 7.35 11.22 -5.37
C LEU A 95 7.21 12.40 -4.41
N LYS A 96 8.11 13.36 -4.47
CA LYS A 96 8.10 14.50 -3.56
C LYS A 96 6.80 15.29 -3.70
N GLY A 97 6.10 15.47 -2.58
CA GLY A 97 4.83 16.20 -2.54
C GLY A 97 3.62 15.42 -3.03
N ALA A 98 3.77 14.13 -3.33
CA ALA A 98 2.69 13.29 -3.84
C ALA A 98 1.71 12.85 -2.74
N THR A 99 0.56 12.34 -3.17
CA THR A 99 -0.47 11.71 -2.34
C THR A 99 -0.52 10.21 -2.64
N LEU A 100 -0.54 9.40 -1.60
CA LEU A 100 -0.74 7.95 -1.70
C LEU A 100 -2.20 7.63 -1.36
N TYR A 101 -2.88 6.94 -2.26
CA TYR A 101 -4.18 6.32 -2.01
C TYR A 101 -3.96 4.83 -1.82
N CYS A 102 -4.48 4.27 -0.74
CA CYS A 102 -4.39 2.84 -0.49
C CYS A 102 -5.69 2.28 0.07
N THR A 103 -5.97 1.02 -0.23
CA THR A 103 -7.18 0.36 0.25
C THR A 103 -7.13 0.09 1.75
N HIS A 104 -5.93 -0.12 2.30
CA HIS A 104 -5.70 -0.39 3.72
C HIS A 104 -4.66 0.56 4.27
N GLN A 105 -4.77 0.86 5.57
CA GLN A 105 -3.80 1.70 6.24
C GLN A 105 -2.40 1.08 6.16
N PRO A 106 -1.37 1.85 5.80
CA PRO A 106 -0.01 1.34 5.73
C PRO A 106 0.50 0.82 7.07
N CYS A 107 1.21 -0.30 7.04
CA CYS A 107 1.92 -0.82 8.20
C CYS A 107 3.14 0.07 8.52
N VAL A 108 3.78 -0.19 9.67
CA VAL A 108 4.91 0.62 10.12
C VAL A 108 6.10 0.57 9.15
N ILE A 109 6.34 -0.56 8.51
CA ILE A 109 7.41 -0.70 7.51
C ILE A 109 7.14 0.19 6.31
N CYS A 110 5.91 0.15 5.79
CA CYS A 110 5.50 1.01 4.67
C CYS A 110 5.49 2.48 5.05
N ALA A 111 5.06 2.82 6.28
CA ALA A 111 5.06 4.20 6.76
C ALA A 111 6.45 4.83 6.70
N LYS A 112 7.49 4.11 7.11
CA LYS A 112 8.87 4.59 7.04
C LYS A 112 9.30 4.86 5.61
N MET A 113 8.96 3.98 4.67
CA MET A 113 9.27 4.15 3.25
C MET A 113 8.52 5.35 2.66
N ILE A 114 7.24 5.49 3.00
CA ILE A 114 6.41 6.61 2.55
C ILE A 114 7.01 7.93 2.98
N ILE A 115 7.41 8.05 4.25
CA ILE A 115 8.03 9.26 4.78
C ILE A 115 9.29 9.62 3.97
N ASN A 116 10.18 8.67 3.78
CA ASN A 116 11.45 8.93 3.10
C ASN A 116 11.31 9.09 1.59
N SER A 117 10.20 8.69 1.01
CA SER A 117 9.92 8.90 -0.43
C SER A 117 9.49 10.33 -0.76
N GLY A 118 9.14 11.12 0.25
CA GLY A 118 8.67 12.50 0.06
C GLY A 118 7.16 12.64 -0.12
N ILE A 119 6.39 11.57 0.03
CA ILE A 119 4.92 11.62 0.02
C ILE A 119 4.45 12.45 1.21
N THR A 120 3.48 13.34 0.97
CA THR A 120 3.01 14.29 1.99
C THR A 120 1.60 14.03 2.49
N ARG A 121 0.85 13.18 1.79
CA ARG A 121 -0.53 12.84 2.18
C ARG A 121 -0.83 11.38 1.88
N ILE A 122 -1.57 10.74 2.79
CA ILE A 122 -2.09 9.39 2.63
C ILE A 122 -3.60 9.43 2.78
N VAL A 123 -4.32 8.76 1.87
CA VAL A 123 -5.76 8.51 1.97
C VAL A 123 -5.96 7.01 1.97
N TYR A 124 -6.54 6.45 3.03
CA TYR A 124 -6.80 5.01 3.13
C TYR A 124 -8.29 4.72 3.33
N LYS A 125 -8.73 3.57 2.88
CA LYS A 125 -10.15 3.19 2.94
C LYS A 125 -10.47 2.32 4.15
N GLU A 126 -9.67 1.30 4.41
CA GLU A 126 -9.91 0.29 5.43
C GLU A 126 -8.69 0.08 6.31
N GLY A 127 -8.87 -0.63 7.41
CA GLY A 127 -7.81 -1.05 8.30
C GLY A 127 -7.90 -0.42 9.67
N TYR A 128 -7.26 -1.09 10.62
CA TYR A 128 -7.14 -0.59 11.97
C TYR A 128 -5.93 0.33 12.08
N PRO A 129 -6.06 1.47 12.77
CA PRO A 129 -4.91 2.34 13.00
C PRO A 129 -3.80 1.58 13.74
N ASP A 130 -2.65 1.44 13.10
CA ASP A 130 -1.42 1.05 13.78
C ASP A 130 -0.90 2.31 14.46
N GLU A 131 -0.96 2.36 15.78
CA GLU A 131 -0.59 3.54 16.56
C GLU A 131 0.85 3.97 16.29
N PHE A 132 1.77 3.01 16.17
CA PHE A 132 3.17 3.32 15.91
C PHE A 132 3.36 3.89 14.50
N SER A 133 2.69 3.34 13.50
CA SER A 133 2.68 3.87 12.15
C SER A 133 2.15 5.32 12.12
N MET A 134 1.01 5.55 12.77
CA MET A 134 0.40 6.88 12.85
C MET A 134 1.29 7.87 13.57
N GLN A 135 1.94 7.46 14.65
CA GLN A 135 2.87 8.31 15.40
C GLN A 135 4.03 8.78 14.52
N LEU A 136 4.64 7.87 13.76
CA LEU A 136 5.74 8.22 12.84
C LEU A 136 5.28 9.17 11.75
N LEU A 137 4.13 8.89 11.13
CA LEU A 137 3.58 9.73 10.06
C LEU A 137 3.26 11.13 10.57
N ASN A 138 2.66 11.23 11.75
CA ASN A 138 2.34 12.53 12.37
C ASN A 138 3.60 13.32 12.70
N GLN A 139 4.62 12.69 13.27
CA GLN A 139 5.90 13.35 13.57
C GLN A 139 6.59 13.87 12.30
N ALA A 140 6.46 13.12 11.21
CA ALA A 140 7.05 13.51 9.93
C ALA A 140 6.23 14.58 9.17
N GLY A 141 5.05 14.94 9.68
CA GLY A 141 4.18 15.92 9.04
C GLY A 141 3.39 15.38 7.85
N VAL A 142 3.25 14.07 7.73
CA VAL A 142 2.42 13.45 6.68
C VAL A 142 0.95 13.52 7.09
N GLN A 143 0.12 14.10 6.24
CA GLN A 143 -1.32 14.15 6.46
C GLN A 143 -1.94 12.78 6.19
N VAL A 144 -2.71 12.25 7.13
CA VAL A 144 -3.37 10.94 6.98
C VAL A 144 -4.88 11.10 7.12
N ASP A 145 -5.61 10.76 6.06
CA ASP A 145 -7.06 10.90 6.00
C ASP A 145 -7.71 9.54 5.78
N ALA A 146 -8.74 9.23 6.59
CA ALA A 146 -9.59 8.08 6.35
C ALA A 146 -10.63 8.44 5.29
N TYR A 147 -10.75 7.62 4.26
CA TYR A 147 -11.62 7.90 3.11
C TYR A 147 -13.09 8.13 3.52
N ASP A 148 -13.61 7.32 4.44
CA ASP A 148 -15.01 7.43 4.88
C ASP A 148 -15.29 8.67 5.74
N ASN A 149 -14.26 9.38 6.17
CA ASN A 149 -14.37 10.60 6.99
C ASN A 149 -14.12 11.88 6.17
N LEU A 150 -13.97 11.77 4.86
CA LEU A 150 -13.72 12.93 3.98
C LEU A 150 -15.00 13.56 3.44
#